data_3e7d5a4f94f086b20ed3804799a21e9f
#
_entry.id   3e7d5a4f94f086b20ed3804799a21e9f
#
_cell.length_a   1.000
_cell.length_b   1.000
_cell.length_c   1.000
_cell.angle_alpha   90.00
_cell.angle_beta   90.00
_cell.angle_gamma   90.00
#
_symmetry.space_group_name_H-M   'P 1'
#
loop_
_entity.id
_entity.type
_entity.pdbx_description
1 polymer ?
#
loop_
_entity_poly.entity_id
_entity_poly.type
_entity_poly.pdbx_seq_one_letter_code
_entity_poly.pdbx_strand_id
1 'polypeptide(L)'
;AELTGRNDIQVGQAKISGNAMVKVKNRMFSHGTLMLNSDLDEVQNALKVNPAKIKSKGIKSVRKRVANIQEFLNDPLEIEEFKKIILKTIFGETEVEEYKLTDEDWENIEKLSNDKYRTWEWNYGRNPKYNFEREEKFEKGFVQIKFDVKRGKIEHAKIFGDFFGVGDVTDLENALVGCLHDFEHIEEALSEYDLYHYFGDIDRHELIRLMS
;
A
#
# COMPACT_ATOMS: atom_id res chain seq x y z
N ALA A 1 16.97 -14.73 12.66
CA ALA A 1 15.75 -14.07 12.18
C ALA A 1 14.70 -15.11 11.85
N GLU A 2 13.45 -14.81 12.13
CA GLU A 2 12.33 -15.73 11.96
C GLU A 2 11.19 -15.03 11.23
N LEU A 3 10.48 -15.78 10.38
CA LEU A 3 9.22 -15.32 9.80
C LEU A 3 8.14 -15.44 10.85
N THR A 4 7.51 -14.34 11.22
CA THR A 4 6.53 -14.30 12.29
C THR A 4 5.22 -13.66 11.82
N GLY A 5 4.11 -14.15 12.38
CA GLY A 5 2.80 -13.64 12.02
C GLY A 5 2.50 -13.86 10.53
N ARG A 6 1.94 -12.82 9.91
CA ARG A 6 1.46 -12.88 8.51
C ARG A 6 2.55 -12.51 7.50
N ASN A 7 3.39 -11.54 7.83
CA ASN A 7 4.24 -10.87 6.84
C ASN A 7 5.48 -10.17 7.43
N ASP A 8 5.83 -10.45 8.68
CA ASP A 8 6.97 -9.82 9.34
C ASP A 8 8.14 -10.80 9.42
N ILE A 9 9.37 -10.32 9.19
CA ILE A 9 10.59 -11.01 9.61
C ILE A 9 11.13 -10.28 10.82
N GLN A 10 11.44 -11.04 11.88
CA GLN A 10 11.84 -10.51 13.19
C GLN A 10 13.14 -11.16 13.68
N VAL A 11 13.85 -10.40 14.51
CA VAL A 11 14.90 -10.90 15.39
C VAL A 11 14.43 -10.68 16.82
N GLY A 12 14.17 -11.75 17.55
CA GLY A 12 13.47 -11.65 18.84
C GLY A 12 12.07 -11.07 18.65
N GLN A 13 11.81 -9.90 19.24
CA GLN A 13 10.53 -9.20 19.11
C GLN A 13 10.59 -7.99 18.15
N ALA A 14 11.75 -7.71 17.57
CA ALA A 14 11.94 -6.56 16.71
C ALA A 14 11.80 -6.93 15.23
N LYS A 15 10.92 -6.22 14.53
CA LYS A 15 10.71 -6.37 13.09
C LYS A 15 11.86 -5.71 12.32
N ILE A 16 12.49 -6.48 11.45
CA ILE A 16 13.54 -6.02 10.52
C ILE A 16 13.07 -5.96 9.07
N SER A 17 11.93 -6.58 8.76
CA SER A 17 11.37 -6.65 7.42
C SER A 17 9.84 -6.74 7.47
N GLY A 18 9.19 -6.05 6.56
CA GLY A 18 7.77 -6.20 6.28
C GLY A 18 7.55 -6.60 4.83
N ASN A 19 6.66 -7.57 4.60
CA ASN A 19 6.44 -8.17 3.30
C ASN A 19 4.97 -8.13 2.95
N ALA A 20 4.67 -8.00 1.66
CA ALA A 20 3.34 -8.18 1.12
C ALA A 20 3.41 -9.03 -0.14
N MET A 21 2.40 -9.86 -0.33
CA MET A 21 2.30 -10.74 -1.48
C MET A 21 0.84 -10.85 -1.91
N VAL A 22 0.63 -10.78 -3.21
CA VAL A 22 -0.66 -11.06 -3.84
C VAL A 22 -0.49 -12.12 -4.93
N LYS A 23 -1.43 -13.05 -5.00
CA LYS A 23 -1.50 -14.07 -6.06
C LYS A 23 -2.82 -13.91 -6.80
N VAL A 24 -2.73 -13.69 -8.12
CA VAL A 24 -3.87 -13.56 -9.01
C VAL A 24 -3.72 -14.55 -10.15
N LYS A 25 -4.60 -15.55 -10.17
CA LYS A 25 -4.53 -16.65 -11.15
C LYS A 25 -3.15 -17.31 -11.11
N ASN A 26 -2.39 -17.25 -12.22
CA ASN A 26 -1.04 -17.83 -12.36
C ASN A 26 0.08 -16.81 -12.13
N ARG A 27 -0.23 -15.60 -11.67
CA ARG A 27 0.76 -14.56 -11.40
C ARG A 27 0.84 -14.31 -9.90
N MET A 28 2.04 -14.07 -9.43
CA MET A 28 2.33 -13.69 -8.06
C MET A 28 3.17 -12.43 -8.09
N PHE A 29 2.80 -11.47 -7.26
CA PHE A 29 3.60 -10.28 -6.99
C PHE A 29 3.92 -10.24 -5.50
N SER A 30 5.16 -9.99 -5.18
CA SER A 30 5.58 -9.78 -3.79
C SER A 30 6.55 -8.61 -3.71
N HIS A 31 6.47 -7.88 -2.61
CA HIS A 31 7.45 -6.86 -2.27
C HIS A 31 7.71 -6.88 -0.78
N GLY A 32 8.86 -6.35 -0.39
CA GLY A 32 9.25 -6.28 1.00
C GLY A 32 10.26 -5.17 1.24
N THR A 33 10.45 -4.87 2.51
CA THR A 33 11.47 -3.94 2.98
C THR A 33 12.49 -4.69 3.83
N LEU A 34 13.74 -4.28 3.78
CA LEU A 34 14.81 -4.73 4.67
C LEU A 34 15.43 -3.48 5.31
N MET A 35 15.33 -3.37 6.62
CA MET A 35 15.87 -2.23 7.36
C MET A 35 17.32 -2.52 7.68
N LEU A 36 18.26 -2.05 6.85
CA LEU A 36 19.69 -2.28 7.06
C LEU A 36 20.25 -1.38 8.15
N ASN A 37 20.21 -0.06 7.90
CA ASN A 37 20.77 0.96 8.81
C ASN A 37 20.01 2.29 8.63
N SER A 38 18.71 2.28 8.91
CA SER A 38 17.86 3.47 8.83
C SER A 38 17.91 4.27 10.12
N ASP A 39 17.81 5.61 10.05
CA ASP A 39 17.55 6.42 11.23
C ASP A 39 16.12 6.18 11.73
N LEU A 40 15.98 5.39 12.80
CA LEU A 40 14.69 4.98 13.34
C LEU A 40 13.91 6.13 13.99
N ASP A 41 14.59 7.19 14.42
CA ASP A 41 13.92 8.37 14.95
C ASP A 41 13.32 9.19 13.81
N GLU A 42 14.04 9.37 12.70
CA GLU A 42 13.50 9.98 11.49
C GLU A 42 12.36 9.15 10.87
N VAL A 43 12.48 7.83 10.86
CA VAL A 43 11.37 6.94 10.43
C VAL A 43 10.12 7.19 11.29
N GLN A 44 10.26 7.31 12.60
CA GLN A 44 9.13 7.59 13.50
C GLN A 44 8.54 8.98 13.25
N ASN A 45 9.38 9.99 13.05
CA ASN A 45 8.97 11.37 12.82
C ASN A 45 8.25 11.53 11.47
N ALA A 46 8.71 10.84 10.42
CA ALA A 46 8.12 10.87 9.09
C ALA A 46 6.77 10.12 9.00
N LEU A 47 6.55 9.12 9.87
CA LEU A 47 5.35 8.30 9.84
C LEU A 47 4.23 8.94 10.68
N LYS A 48 3.17 9.41 10.01
CA LYS A 48 1.89 9.74 10.66
C LYS A 48 1.12 8.45 10.92
N VAL A 49 1.40 7.79 12.05
CA VAL A 49 0.81 6.48 12.37
C VAL A 49 -0.64 6.65 12.79
N ASN A 50 -1.55 5.91 12.12
CA ASN A 50 -2.95 5.86 12.52
C ASN A 50 -3.09 5.27 13.94
N PRO A 51 -3.69 6.00 14.91
CA PRO A 51 -3.86 5.54 16.29
C PRO A 51 -4.59 4.19 16.41
N ALA A 52 -5.49 3.86 15.48
CA ALA A 52 -6.20 2.58 15.47
C ALA A 52 -5.24 1.39 15.22
N LYS A 53 -4.21 1.56 14.39
CA LYS A 53 -3.17 0.53 14.15
C LYS A 53 -2.28 0.30 15.37
N ILE A 54 -2.10 1.31 16.22
CA ILE A 54 -1.34 1.21 17.49
C ILE A 54 -2.17 0.48 18.55
N LYS A 55 -3.44 0.85 18.73
CA LYS A 55 -4.33 0.26 19.74
C LYS A 55 -4.54 -1.24 19.54
N SER A 56 -4.70 -1.69 18.30
CA SER A 56 -4.98 -3.11 17.99
C SER A 56 -3.84 -4.06 18.31
N LYS A 57 -2.61 -3.56 18.53
CA LYS A 57 -1.40 -4.37 18.78
C LYS A 57 -0.75 -4.13 20.15
N GLY A 58 -1.36 -3.31 21.03
CA GLY A 58 -0.91 -3.10 22.43
C GLY A 58 0.46 -2.42 22.57
N ILE A 59 1.00 -1.77 21.53
CA ILE A 59 2.36 -1.25 21.48
C ILE A 59 2.37 0.26 21.59
N LYS A 60 3.24 0.80 22.48
CA LYS A 60 3.30 2.23 22.80
C LYS A 60 4.10 3.11 21.81
N SER A 61 4.90 2.55 20.91
CA SER A 61 5.64 3.30 19.87
C SER A 61 6.13 2.41 18.72
N VAL A 62 6.30 3.00 17.52
CA VAL A 62 6.88 2.34 16.34
C VAL A 62 8.31 1.88 16.61
N ARG A 63 9.12 2.71 17.27
CA ARG A 63 10.54 2.45 17.59
C ARG A 63 10.77 1.16 18.38
N LYS A 64 9.85 0.80 19.29
CA LYS A 64 9.98 -0.44 20.10
C LYS A 64 9.69 -1.71 19.30
N ARG A 65 9.18 -1.58 18.09
CA ARG A 65 8.74 -2.69 17.27
C ARG A 65 9.69 -3.00 16.12
N VAL A 66 10.51 -2.06 15.70
CA VAL A 66 11.41 -2.19 14.56
C VAL A 66 12.86 -2.10 15.00
N ALA A 67 13.74 -2.75 14.24
CA ALA A 67 15.19 -2.66 14.43
C ALA A 67 15.88 -2.70 13.07
N ASN A 68 17.11 -2.21 13.02
CA ASN A 68 17.96 -2.36 11.87
C ASN A 68 18.65 -3.73 11.88
N ILE A 69 18.86 -4.30 10.70
CA ILE A 69 19.63 -5.54 10.52
C ILE A 69 21.04 -5.36 11.07
N GLN A 70 21.62 -4.17 10.89
CA GLN A 70 22.95 -3.81 11.35
C GLN A 70 23.16 -4.05 12.86
N GLU A 71 22.11 -3.90 13.66
CA GLU A 71 22.17 -4.10 15.12
C GLU A 71 22.45 -5.56 15.53
N PHE A 72 22.28 -6.50 14.60
CA PHE A 72 22.44 -7.94 14.80
C PHE A 72 23.62 -8.53 14.03
N LEU A 73 24.40 -7.70 13.34
CA LEU A 73 25.61 -8.11 12.62
C LEU A 73 26.85 -7.88 13.51
N ASN A 74 27.84 -8.75 13.38
CA ASN A 74 29.10 -8.58 14.10
C ASN A 74 29.93 -7.40 13.55
N ASP A 75 29.90 -7.26 12.21
CA ASP A 75 30.63 -6.22 11.48
C ASP A 75 29.66 -5.30 10.73
N PRO A 76 29.98 -4.01 10.62
CA PRO A 76 29.24 -3.07 9.79
C PRO A 76 29.15 -3.55 8.34
N LEU A 77 27.98 -3.38 7.73
CA LEU A 77 27.74 -3.78 6.36
C LEU A 77 27.23 -2.59 5.54
N GLU A 78 27.98 -2.24 4.50
CA GLU A 78 27.58 -1.18 3.58
C GLU A 78 26.46 -1.64 2.64
N ILE A 79 25.61 -0.68 2.21
CA ILE A 79 24.43 -0.99 1.39
C ILE A 79 24.76 -1.73 0.08
N GLU A 80 25.87 -1.38 -0.56
CA GLU A 80 26.30 -2.02 -1.82
C GLU A 80 26.77 -3.46 -1.61
N GLU A 81 27.39 -3.73 -0.49
CA GLU A 81 27.79 -5.10 -0.12
C GLU A 81 26.55 -5.92 0.26
N PHE A 82 25.60 -5.33 0.99
CA PHE A 82 24.32 -5.96 1.32
C PHE A 82 23.52 -6.35 0.08
N LYS A 83 23.44 -5.47 -0.93
CA LYS A 83 22.83 -5.78 -2.22
C LYS A 83 23.48 -6.99 -2.91
N LYS A 84 24.81 -7.05 -2.92
CA LYS A 84 25.55 -8.19 -3.51
C LYS A 84 25.24 -9.50 -2.78
N ILE A 85 25.17 -9.46 -1.44
CA ILE A 85 24.82 -10.63 -0.65
C ILE A 85 23.39 -11.11 -0.98
N ILE A 86 22.43 -10.18 -1.09
CA ILE A 86 21.05 -10.52 -1.48
C ILE A 86 21.00 -11.15 -2.85
N LEU A 87 21.64 -10.54 -3.86
CA LEU A 87 21.69 -11.08 -5.22
C LEU A 87 22.31 -12.47 -5.24
N LYS A 88 23.44 -12.66 -4.58
CA LYS A 88 24.10 -13.97 -4.46
C LYS A 88 23.20 -14.98 -3.75
N THR A 89 22.46 -14.58 -2.74
CA THR A 89 21.55 -15.48 -2.01
C THR A 89 20.36 -15.91 -2.86
N ILE A 90 19.84 -15.03 -3.71
CA ILE A 90 18.69 -15.30 -4.58
C ILE A 90 19.09 -16.15 -5.78
N PHE A 91 20.19 -15.81 -6.44
CA PHE A 91 20.60 -16.40 -7.72
C PHE A 91 21.67 -17.51 -7.56
N GLY A 92 22.24 -17.67 -6.36
CA GLY A 92 23.32 -18.64 -6.10
C GLY A 92 24.56 -18.31 -6.90
N GLU A 93 25.09 -19.33 -7.60
CA GLU A 93 26.26 -19.18 -8.50
C GLU A 93 25.84 -18.80 -9.94
N THR A 94 24.55 -18.59 -10.20
CA THR A 94 24.09 -18.15 -11.52
C THR A 94 24.53 -16.71 -11.75
N GLU A 95 25.15 -16.44 -12.90
CA GLU A 95 25.50 -15.08 -13.30
C GLU A 95 24.23 -14.25 -13.48
N VAL A 96 24.19 -13.11 -12.82
CA VAL A 96 23.06 -12.18 -12.90
C VAL A 96 23.29 -11.26 -14.08
N GLU A 97 22.45 -11.37 -15.11
CA GLU A 97 22.50 -10.47 -16.25
C GLU A 97 22.09 -9.05 -15.82
N GLU A 98 22.97 -8.09 -16.04
CA GLU A 98 22.72 -6.69 -15.75
C GLU A 98 22.25 -5.96 -17.02
N TYR A 99 20.99 -5.47 -17.00
CA TYR A 99 20.51 -4.62 -18.08
C TYR A 99 20.97 -3.18 -17.85
N LYS A 100 21.72 -2.65 -18.81
CA LYS A 100 22.13 -1.23 -18.83
C LYS A 100 21.11 -0.43 -19.60
N LEU A 101 20.52 0.58 -18.94
CA LEU A 101 19.58 1.48 -19.57
C LEU A 101 20.25 2.20 -20.75
N THR A 102 19.54 2.21 -21.88
CA THR A 102 19.94 2.93 -23.10
C THR A 102 19.52 4.41 -23.02
N ASP A 103 20.02 5.23 -23.93
CA ASP A 103 19.59 6.65 -24.02
C ASP A 103 18.08 6.73 -24.31
N GLU A 104 17.53 5.85 -25.13
CA GLU A 104 16.09 5.75 -25.39
C GLU A 104 15.29 5.42 -24.12
N ASP A 105 15.79 4.51 -23.28
CA ASP A 105 15.16 4.21 -22.01
C ASP A 105 15.13 5.45 -21.11
N TRP A 106 16.22 6.20 -21.05
CA TRP A 106 16.29 7.43 -20.28
C TRP A 106 15.34 8.51 -20.80
N GLU A 107 15.23 8.68 -22.11
CA GLU A 107 14.25 9.59 -22.72
C GLU A 107 12.80 9.20 -22.36
N ASN A 108 12.48 7.90 -22.45
CA ASN A 108 11.17 7.39 -22.10
C ASN A 108 10.86 7.55 -20.59
N ILE A 109 11.84 7.35 -19.71
CA ILE A 109 11.73 7.57 -18.27
C ILE A 109 11.46 9.05 -17.99
N GLU A 110 12.22 9.97 -18.62
CA GLU A 110 12.04 11.41 -18.42
C GLU A 110 10.68 11.88 -18.95
N LYS A 111 10.25 11.37 -20.10
CA LYS A 111 8.93 11.63 -20.65
C LYS A 111 7.84 11.18 -19.68
N LEU A 112 7.88 9.95 -19.20
CA LEU A 112 6.90 9.43 -18.22
C LEU A 112 6.91 10.23 -16.92
N SER A 113 8.09 10.63 -16.47
CA SER A 113 8.25 11.47 -15.29
C SER A 113 7.53 12.82 -15.47
N ASN A 114 7.73 13.47 -16.61
CA ASN A 114 7.12 14.78 -16.90
C ASN A 114 5.62 14.68 -17.17
N ASP A 115 5.19 13.69 -17.96
CA ASP A 115 3.79 13.54 -18.38
C ASP A 115 2.88 13.09 -17.22
N LYS A 116 3.42 12.46 -16.20
CA LYS A 116 2.64 11.90 -15.10
C LYS A 116 3.17 12.30 -13.72
N TYR A 117 4.35 11.84 -13.35
CA TYR A 117 4.80 11.88 -11.94
C TYR A 117 5.17 13.27 -11.44
N ARG A 118 5.54 14.21 -12.30
CA ARG A 118 5.81 15.61 -11.95
C ARG A 118 4.59 16.51 -12.08
N THR A 119 3.47 15.99 -12.58
CA THR A 119 2.27 16.82 -12.74
C THR A 119 1.66 17.19 -11.38
N TRP A 120 0.97 18.32 -11.35
CA TRP A 120 0.22 18.73 -10.17
C TRP A 120 -0.93 17.75 -9.88
N GLU A 121 -1.58 17.24 -10.93
CA GLU A 121 -2.67 16.28 -10.86
C GLU A 121 -2.26 14.99 -10.17
N TRP A 122 -1.05 14.50 -10.43
CA TRP A 122 -0.53 13.29 -9.78
C TRP A 122 -0.17 13.53 -8.31
N ASN A 123 0.51 14.65 -8.00
CA ASN A 123 1.07 14.89 -6.68
C ASN A 123 0.06 15.50 -5.69
N TYR A 124 -0.80 16.39 -6.18
CA TYR A 124 -1.70 17.18 -5.34
C TYR A 124 -3.13 17.21 -5.87
N GLY A 125 -3.29 16.91 -7.15
CA GLY A 125 -4.50 17.16 -7.90
C GLY A 125 -5.69 16.39 -7.43
N ARG A 126 -6.83 17.03 -7.44
CA ARG A 126 -8.13 16.48 -7.08
C ARG A 126 -8.21 16.01 -5.64
N ASN A 127 -7.92 16.91 -4.73
CA ASN A 127 -8.24 16.72 -3.32
C ASN A 127 -9.38 17.68 -2.93
N PRO A 128 -10.62 17.44 -3.42
CA PRO A 128 -11.77 18.23 -3.00
C PRO A 128 -11.92 18.15 -1.49
N LYS A 129 -12.59 19.13 -0.89
CA LYS A 129 -12.95 19.03 0.53
C LYS A 129 -14.05 18.00 0.65
N TYR A 130 -13.68 16.81 1.13
CA TYR A 130 -14.63 15.76 1.43
C TYR A 130 -15.42 16.12 2.71
N ASN A 131 -16.73 15.89 2.69
CA ASN A 131 -17.61 16.12 3.84
C ASN A 131 -18.11 14.81 4.45
N PHE A 132 -17.84 13.68 3.80
CA PHE A 132 -18.08 12.34 4.31
C PHE A 132 -16.79 11.56 4.30
N GLU A 133 -16.44 10.96 5.42
CA GLU A 133 -15.27 10.11 5.57
C GLU A 133 -15.58 8.97 6.52
N ARG A 134 -15.35 7.74 6.06
CA ARG A 134 -15.39 6.54 6.89
C ARG A 134 -14.21 5.65 6.60
N GLU A 135 -13.78 4.91 7.63
CA GLU A 135 -12.71 3.93 7.51
C GLU A 135 -13.02 2.70 8.34
N GLU A 136 -12.69 1.54 7.79
CA GLU A 136 -12.84 0.27 8.48
C GLU A 136 -11.68 -0.66 8.20
N LYS A 137 -11.28 -1.42 9.22
CA LYS A 137 -10.28 -2.46 9.10
C LYS A 137 -10.96 -3.81 9.05
N PHE A 138 -11.03 -4.36 7.86
CA PHE A 138 -11.46 -5.74 7.63
C PHE A 138 -10.32 -6.73 7.91
N GLU A 139 -10.66 -8.01 7.97
CA GLU A 139 -9.67 -9.07 8.16
C GLU A 139 -8.60 -9.05 7.05
N LYS A 140 -9.01 -8.76 5.82
CA LYS A 140 -8.16 -8.82 4.60
C LYS A 140 -7.55 -7.49 4.17
N GLY A 141 -7.88 -6.38 4.81
CA GLY A 141 -7.34 -5.08 4.46
C GLY A 141 -8.00 -3.93 5.22
N PHE A 142 -7.48 -2.73 5.00
CA PHE A 142 -8.05 -1.49 5.49
C PHE A 142 -8.64 -0.74 4.32
N VAL A 143 -9.86 -0.20 4.48
CA VAL A 143 -10.53 0.61 3.47
C VAL A 143 -10.93 1.95 4.08
N GLN A 144 -10.64 3.04 3.39
CA GLN A 144 -11.06 4.38 3.73
C GLN A 144 -11.82 4.98 2.55
N ILE A 145 -13.00 5.51 2.83
CA ILE A 145 -13.89 6.13 1.86
C ILE A 145 -13.97 7.62 2.17
N LYS A 146 -13.87 8.44 1.13
CA LYS A 146 -14.04 9.89 1.21
C LYS A 146 -14.94 10.37 0.10
N PHE A 147 -16.07 10.98 0.45
CA PHE A 147 -17.00 11.55 -0.51
C PHE A 147 -17.24 13.05 -0.26
N ASP A 148 -17.41 13.80 -1.34
CA ASP A 148 -18.04 15.12 -1.31
C ASP A 148 -19.50 14.94 -1.69
N VAL A 149 -20.39 15.01 -0.69
CA VAL A 149 -21.83 14.81 -0.85
C VAL A 149 -22.52 16.17 -0.83
N LYS A 150 -23.25 16.50 -1.91
CA LYS A 150 -24.06 17.70 -2.00
C LYS A 150 -25.49 17.38 -2.39
N ARG A 151 -26.43 17.92 -1.61
CA ARG A 151 -27.87 17.68 -1.82
C ARG A 151 -28.21 16.19 -1.93
N GLY A 152 -27.54 15.36 -1.11
CA GLY A 152 -27.72 13.91 -1.08
C GLY A 152 -27.07 13.14 -2.23
N LYS A 153 -26.33 13.79 -3.11
CA LYS A 153 -25.60 13.13 -4.22
C LYS A 153 -24.10 13.19 -4.02
N ILE A 154 -23.41 12.14 -4.41
CA ILE A 154 -21.95 12.07 -4.41
C ILE A 154 -21.43 12.87 -5.62
N GLU A 155 -20.74 13.99 -5.40
CA GLU A 155 -20.09 14.77 -6.45
C GLU A 155 -18.67 14.30 -6.71
N HIS A 156 -17.98 13.85 -5.65
CA HIS A 156 -16.64 13.29 -5.76
C HIS A 156 -16.51 12.09 -4.83
N ALA A 157 -15.84 11.06 -5.30
CA ALA A 157 -15.54 9.86 -4.53
C ALA A 157 -14.04 9.57 -4.56
N LYS A 158 -13.49 9.15 -3.42
CA LYS A 158 -12.13 8.61 -3.32
C LYS A 158 -12.11 7.41 -2.37
N ILE A 159 -11.41 6.37 -2.81
CA ILE A 159 -11.26 5.11 -2.10
C ILE A 159 -9.77 4.87 -1.87
N PHE A 160 -9.38 4.72 -0.62
CA PHE A 160 -8.00 4.45 -0.22
C PHE A 160 -7.95 3.18 0.64
N GLY A 161 -6.79 2.51 0.65
CA GLY A 161 -6.62 1.36 1.54
C GLY A 161 -5.40 0.52 1.23
N ASP A 162 -5.26 -0.56 2.01
CA ASP A 162 -4.24 -1.60 1.84
C ASP A 162 -4.88 -2.95 1.48
N PHE A 163 -5.92 -2.91 0.67
CA PHE A 163 -6.62 -4.09 0.14
C PHE A 163 -5.92 -4.65 -1.11
N PHE A 164 -6.15 -5.93 -1.39
CA PHE A 164 -5.45 -6.66 -2.45
C PHE A 164 -6.39 -7.01 -3.62
N GLY A 165 -6.92 -5.98 -4.27
CA GLY A 165 -7.59 -6.11 -5.56
C GLY A 165 -6.60 -5.95 -6.73
N VAL A 166 -7.06 -6.26 -7.93
CA VAL A 166 -6.33 -6.08 -9.19
C VAL A 166 -6.97 -5.04 -10.10
N GLY A 167 -8.19 -4.60 -9.77
CA GLY A 167 -8.91 -3.54 -10.47
C GLY A 167 -8.45 -2.14 -10.05
N ASP A 168 -8.60 -1.19 -10.95
CA ASP A 168 -8.40 0.22 -10.62
C ASP A 168 -9.65 0.77 -9.92
N VAL A 169 -9.55 1.10 -8.65
CA VAL A 169 -10.68 1.63 -7.87
C VAL A 169 -11.27 2.92 -8.44
N THR A 170 -10.55 3.58 -9.35
CA THR A 170 -11.05 4.75 -10.08
C THR A 170 -12.32 4.43 -10.88
N ASP A 171 -12.49 3.19 -11.32
CA ASP A 171 -13.71 2.74 -12.01
C ASP A 171 -14.92 2.83 -11.07
N LEU A 172 -14.76 2.37 -9.82
CA LEU A 172 -15.79 2.44 -8.79
C LEU A 172 -16.05 3.89 -8.34
N GLU A 173 -14.98 4.67 -8.17
CA GLU A 173 -15.08 6.10 -7.83
C GLU A 173 -15.93 6.84 -8.87
N ASN A 174 -15.70 6.57 -10.16
CA ASN A 174 -16.47 7.16 -11.26
C ASN A 174 -17.93 6.68 -11.30
N ALA A 175 -18.18 5.39 -11.01
CA ALA A 175 -19.51 4.83 -10.96
C ALA A 175 -20.37 5.44 -9.84
N LEU A 176 -19.75 5.82 -8.72
CA LEU A 176 -20.43 6.44 -7.58
C LEU A 176 -20.78 7.92 -7.79
N VAL A 177 -20.12 8.62 -8.72
CA VAL A 177 -20.38 10.03 -8.96
C VAL A 177 -21.79 10.22 -9.56
N GLY A 178 -22.59 11.05 -8.91
CA GLY A 178 -23.96 11.39 -9.30
C GLY A 178 -25.04 10.53 -8.66
N CYS A 179 -24.72 9.38 -8.03
CA CYS A 179 -25.67 8.58 -7.32
C CYS A 179 -26.08 9.25 -5.99
N LEU A 180 -27.26 8.86 -5.45
CA LEU A 180 -27.66 9.25 -4.09
C LEU A 180 -26.79 8.51 -3.09
N HIS A 181 -26.41 9.24 -2.02
CA HIS A 181 -25.57 8.71 -0.96
C HIS A 181 -26.43 7.97 0.07
N ASP A 182 -26.88 6.79 -0.29
CA ASP A 182 -27.55 5.82 0.56
C ASP A 182 -27.21 4.40 0.09
N PHE A 183 -27.55 3.42 0.90
CA PHE A 183 -27.19 2.02 0.67
C PHE A 183 -27.74 1.48 -0.68
N GLU A 184 -29.01 1.73 -0.96
CA GLU A 184 -29.70 1.15 -2.13
C GLU A 184 -29.11 1.67 -3.45
N HIS A 185 -28.91 2.99 -3.54
CA HIS A 185 -28.37 3.60 -4.76
C HIS A 185 -26.89 3.31 -4.97
N ILE A 186 -26.09 3.20 -3.88
CA ILE A 186 -24.68 2.79 -3.97
C ILE A 186 -24.59 1.33 -4.40
N GLU A 187 -25.44 0.44 -3.88
CA GLU A 187 -25.49 -0.95 -4.30
C GLU A 187 -25.88 -1.09 -5.78
N GLU A 188 -26.88 -0.31 -6.22
CA GLU A 188 -27.30 -0.27 -7.63
C GLU A 188 -26.17 0.24 -8.54
N ALA A 189 -25.51 1.35 -8.16
CA ALA A 189 -24.41 1.93 -8.94
C ALA A 189 -23.22 0.98 -9.11
N LEU A 190 -22.99 0.12 -8.11
CA LEU A 190 -21.90 -0.87 -8.13
C LEU A 190 -22.37 -2.29 -8.53
N SER A 191 -23.63 -2.49 -8.96
CA SER A 191 -24.19 -3.82 -9.26
C SER A 191 -23.43 -4.58 -10.35
N GLU A 192 -22.97 -3.87 -11.38
CA GLU A 192 -22.22 -4.44 -12.51
C GLU A 192 -20.74 -4.71 -12.18
N TYR A 193 -20.24 -4.28 -11.00
CA TYR A 193 -18.86 -4.42 -10.61
C TYR A 193 -18.65 -5.62 -9.69
N ASP A 194 -17.68 -6.46 -10.04
CA ASP A 194 -17.19 -7.52 -9.16
C ASP A 194 -16.26 -6.91 -8.08
N LEU A 195 -16.81 -6.56 -6.91
CA LEU A 195 -16.05 -5.93 -5.84
C LEU A 195 -14.88 -6.80 -5.34
N TYR A 196 -14.94 -8.13 -5.52
CA TYR A 196 -13.79 -9.00 -5.23
C TYR A 196 -12.58 -8.65 -6.11
N HIS A 197 -12.83 -8.28 -7.39
CA HIS A 197 -11.77 -7.83 -8.30
C HIS A 197 -11.04 -6.59 -7.79
N TYR A 198 -11.74 -5.68 -7.10
CA TYR A 198 -11.18 -4.40 -6.63
C TYR A 198 -10.62 -4.48 -5.20
N PHE A 199 -11.30 -5.16 -4.30
CA PHE A 199 -10.98 -5.17 -2.87
C PHE A 199 -10.42 -6.50 -2.37
N GLY A 200 -10.43 -7.55 -3.20
CA GLY A 200 -10.12 -8.90 -2.75
C GLY A 200 -11.27 -9.46 -1.90
N ASP A 201 -10.92 -10.35 -0.96
CA ASP A 201 -11.87 -11.09 -0.13
C ASP A 201 -12.41 -10.22 1.03
N ILE A 202 -13.11 -9.13 0.67
CA ILE A 202 -13.90 -8.31 1.59
C ILE A 202 -15.36 -8.43 1.19
N ASP A 203 -16.24 -8.63 2.18
CA ASP A 203 -17.67 -8.82 1.93
C ASP A 203 -18.32 -7.61 1.26
N ARG A 204 -19.11 -7.88 0.21
CA ARG A 204 -19.78 -6.84 -0.58
C ARG A 204 -20.70 -5.96 0.26
N HIS A 205 -21.52 -6.58 1.10
CA HIS A 205 -22.50 -5.83 1.91
C HIS A 205 -21.80 -4.94 2.95
N GLU A 206 -20.70 -5.41 3.54
CA GLU A 206 -19.88 -4.61 4.45
C GLU A 206 -19.25 -3.40 3.75
N LEU A 207 -18.76 -3.57 2.51
CA LEU A 207 -18.21 -2.47 1.71
C LEU A 207 -19.29 -1.42 1.38
N ILE A 208 -20.45 -1.84 0.91
CA ILE A 208 -21.57 -0.92 0.60
C ILE A 208 -22.02 -0.17 1.86
N ARG A 209 -22.12 -0.86 3.00
CA ARG A 209 -22.46 -0.24 4.28
C ARG A 209 -21.42 0.79 4.74
N LEU A 210 -20.13 0.55 4.46
CA LEU A 210 -19.07 1.52 4.75
C LEU A 210 -19.21 2.77 3.88
N MET A 211 -19.67 2.61 2.64
CA MET A 211 -19.84 3.69 1.68
C MET A 211 -21.12 4.52 1.87
N SER A 212 -22.12 3.97 2.57
CA SER A 212 -23.45 4.59 2.76
C SER A 212 -23.66 5.38 4.06
#